data_c01b0be121e142bbea7771a7c4fa3a4a
#
_entry.id   c01b0be121e142bbea7771a7c4fa3a4a
#
_cell.length_a   1.000
_cell.length_b   1.000
_cell.length_c   1.000
_cell.angle_alpha   90.00
_cell.angle_beta   90.00
_cell.angle_gamma   90.00
#
_symmetry.space_group_name_H-M   'P 1'
#
loop_
_entity.id
_entity.type
_entity.pdbx_description
1 polymer ?
#
loop_
_entity_poly.entity_id
_entity_poly.type
_entity_poly.pdbx_seq_one_letter_code
_entity_poly.pdbx_strand_id
1 'polypeptide(L)'
;MSLLSEISNRDMKLFRDYLNTDVRISQCTCDVKLVADFTEYNPLHNGHYHCMKTARSKVKDSLFVAVVPGLFERSGRGIPYILPRQKRAEIAVSLGADVVVEGPPMGLMGSGQYSICLCKMFKALNTDFIPRGYNPAEGFDEILKRINHGHHIAPKPYRIVDKTTGEILLKDKLKEDNYVITSFANSLSKIGFDYTNKFIFVERIEGVSGTRIREAVMSGKFDDVADMMPQKTIDVLKKDKDSIIFGKRLEDKIVDNANNMDLGSLNMLNEKLASQIESNKTFDTVEDVTDAIPQGFSTHFKERILSILENPITKKDMSDFIDKYPSQIRILKYKNDEVLELFKEKVNTENISQ
;
A
#
# COMPACT_ATOMS: atom_id res chain seq x y z
N MET A 1 20.91 -12.18 -14.64
CA MET A 1 19.91 -12.17 -13.54
C MET A 1 18.72 -11.36 -14.03
N SER A 2 17.48 -11.80 -13.79
CA SER A 2 16.31 -11.02 -14.22
C SER A 2 16.10 -9.80 -13.31
N LEU A 3 15.46 -8.74 -13.84
CA LEU A 3 15.10 -7.53 -13.06
C LEU A 3 14.36 -7.90 -11.76
N LEU A 4 13.43 -8.84 -11.79
CA LEU A 4 12.71 -9.29 -10.59
C LEU A 4 13.61 -9.98 -9.57
N SER A 5 14.60 -10.78 -10.01
CA SER A 5 15.55 -11.42 -9.11
C SER A 5 16.44 -10.40 -8.40
N GLU A 6 16.88 -9.36 -9.11
CA GLU A 6 17.63 -8.25 -8.51
C GLU A 6 16.79 -7.48 -7.49
N ILE A 7 15.52 -7.18 -7.84
CA ILE A 7 14.57 -6.53 -6.92
C ILE A 7 14.37 -7.39 -5.67
N SER A 8 14.07 -8.70 -5.83
CA SER A 8 13.82 -9.61 -4.71
C SER A 8 15.02 -9.66 -3.74
N ASN A 9 16.24 -9.78 -4.26
CA ASN A 9 17.45 -9.86 -3.44
C ASN A 9 17.75 -8.54 -2.71
N ARG A 10 17.63 -7.41 -3.42
CA ARG A 10 17.79 -6.08 -2.83
C ARG A 10 16.76 -5.84 -1.74
N ASP A 11 15.51 -6.16 -2.01
CA ASP A 11 14.40 -5.86 -1.11
C ASP A 11 14.39 -6.77 0.12
N MET A 12 14.90 -8.00 0.01
CA MET A 12 15.13 -8.84 1.18
C MET A 12 16.21 -8.25 2.10
N LYS A 13 17.27 -7.67 1.54
CA LYS A 13 18.28 -6.94 2.32
C LYS A 13 17.65 -5.73 3.02
N LEU A 14 16.91 -4.92 2.28
CA LEU A 14 16.22 -3.74 2.84
C LEU A 14 15.21 -4.11 3.94
N PHE A 15 14.48 -5.20 3.77
CA PHE A 15 13.57 -5.70 4.82
C PHE A 15 14.34 -6.04 6.11
N ARG A 16 15.51 -6.67 5.99
CA ARG A 16 16.38 -6.93 7.15
C ARG A 16 16.95 -5.66 7.77
N ASP A 17 17.25 -4.65 6.96
CA ASP A 17 17.71 -3.34 7.45
C ASP A 17 16.63 -2.69 8.32
N TYR A 18 15.34 -2.77 7.96
CA TYR A 18 14.23 -2.33 8.82
C TYR A 18 14.21 -3.06 10.16
N LEU A 19 14.46 -4.38 10.17
CA LEU A 19 14.49 -5.19 11.40
C LEU A 19 15.68 -4.82 12.31
N ASN A 20 16.80 -4.44 11.75
CA ASN A 20 18.04 -4.16 12.47
C ASN A 20 18.21 -2.68 12.85
N THR A 21 17.34 -1.78 12.37
CA THR A 21 17.38 -0.37 12.69
C THR A 21 16.56 -0.09 13.95
N ASP A 22 17.16 0.61 14.91
CA ASP A 22 16.44 1.07 16.10
C ASP A 22 15.58 2.29 15.77
N VAL A 23 14.37 2.32 16.31
CA VAL A 23 13.47 3.46 16.16
C VAL A 23 14.02 4.66 16.93
N ARG A 24 14.27 5.78 16.24
CA ARG A 24 14.68 7.07 16.83
C ARG A 24 13.61 8.10 16.57
N ILE A 25 13.08 8.67 17.64
CA ILE A 25 12.05 9.69 17.59
C ILE A 25 12.70 11.06 17.76
N SER A 26 12.43 11.97 16.82
CA SER A 26 12.79 13.38 16.90
C SER A 26 11.57 14.23 17.22
N GLN A 27 11.80 15.50 17.57
CA GLN A 27 10.72 16.48 17.70
C GLN A 27 10.60 17.26 16.39
N CYS A 28 9.37 17.47 15.94
CA CYS A 28 9.10 18.38 14.84
C CYS A 28 9.51 19.81 15.20
N THR A 29 10.27 20.46 14.33
CA THR A 29 10.81 21.80 14.53
C THR A 29 10.18 22.87 13.62
N CYS A 30 9.28 22.47 12.71
CA CYS A 30 8.62 23.40 11.80
C CYS A 30 7.10 23.28 11.81
N ASP A 31 6.42 24.40 11.50
CA ASP A 31 4.96 24.52 11.48
C ASP A 31 4.32 24.20 10.12
N VAL A 32 5.14 23.80 9.13
CA VAL A 32 4.62 23.46 7.81
C VAL A 32 3.60 22.33 7.92
N LYS A 33 2.47 22.45 7.24
CA LYS A 33 1.45 21.38 7.22
C LYS A 33 1.89 20.26 6.31
N LEU A 34 1.61 19.00 6.73
CA LEU A 34 1.90 17.81 5.96
C LEU A 34 0.63 17.07 5.59
N VAL A 35 0.41 16.92 4.30
CA VAL A 35 -0.65 16.08 3.72
C VAL A 35 -0.03 14.76 3.32
N ALA A 36 -0.38 13.66 4.00
CA ALA A 36 0.12 12.32 3.64
C ALA A 36 -0.97 11.50 2.96
N ASP A 37 -0.71 11.08 1.73
CA ASP A 37 -1.57 10.15 0.99
C ASP A 37 -0.91 8.79 0.86
N PHE A 38 -1.67 7.74 1.15
CA PHE A 38 -1.27 6.38 0.83
C PHE A 38 -1.90 5.95 -0.48
N THR A 39 -1.07 5.53 -1.41
CA THR A 39 -1.55 5.04 -2.71
C THR A 39 -0.53 4.11 -3.38
N GLU A 40 -1.04 3.12 -4.09
CA GLU A 40 -0.19 2.16 -4.79
C GLU A 40 0.38 2.74 -6.10
N TYR A 41 -0.29 3.71 -6.71
CA TYR A 41 0.05 4.23 -8.06
C TYR A 41 0.32 3.12 -9.08
N ASN A 42 -0.63 2.23 -9.25
CA ASN A 42 -0.48 1.03 -10.07
C ASN A 42 -1.37 1.02 -11.36
N PRO A 43 -1.09 1.90 -12.35
CA PRO A 43 -0.24 3.08 -12.27
C PRO A 43 -0.96 4.30 -11.67
N LEU A 44 -0.27 5.45 -11.56
CA LEU A 44 -0.92 6.71 -11.22
C LEU A 44 -1.88 7.12 -12.34
N HIS A 45 -3.16 7.25 -12.00
CA HIS A 45 -4.25 7.57 -12.93
C HIS A 45 -5.02 8.82 -12.50
N ASN A 46 -5.95 9.29 -13.32
CA ASN A 46 -6.69 10.53 -13.09
C ASN A 46 -7.43 10.57 -11.75
N GLY A 47 -7.89 9.42 -11.22
CA GLY A 47 -8.50 9.36 -9.88
C GLY A 47 -7.51 9.71 -8.76
N HIS A 48 -6.28 9.19 -8.83
CA HIS A 48 -5.21 9.55 -7.88
C HIS A 48 -4.81 11.02 -8.03
N TYR A 49 -4.65 11.48 -9.27
CA TYR A 49 -4.28 12.87 -9.56
C TYR A 49 -5.35 13.85 -9.09
N HIS A 50 -6.63 13.52 -9.27
CA HIS A 50 -7.76 14.30 -8.74
C HIS A 50 -7.70 14.41 -7.21
N CYS A 51 -7.47 13.30 -6.50
CA CYS A 51 -7.33 13.30 -5.05
C CYS A 51 -6.18 14.20 -4.58
N MET A 52 -5.00 14.08 -5.20
CA MET A 52 -3.83 14.92 -4.92
C MET A 52 -4.15 16.41 -5.15
N LYS A 53 -4.71 16.77 -6.30
CA LYS A 53 -5.06 18.18 -6.63
C LYS A 53 -6.07 18.77 -5.66
N THR A 54 -7.10 17.99 -5.31
CA THR A 54 -8.12 18.42 -4.35
C THR A 54 -7.52 18.65 -2.97
N ALA A 55 -6.66 17.76 -2.50
CA ALA A 55 -5.99 17.92 -1.21
C ALA A 55 -5.12 19.18 -1.19
N ARG A 56 -4.29 19.41 -2.22
CA ARG A 56 -3.45 20.61 -2.33
C ARG A 56 -4.26 21.91 -2.43
N SER A 57 -5.42 21.89 -3.07
CA SER A 57 -6.29 23.08 -3.14
C SER A 57 -6.91 23.44 -1.79
N LYS A 58 -7.18 22.43 -0.94
CA LYS A 58 -7.76 22.60 0.40
C LYS A 58 -6.73 22.99 1.46
N VAL A 59 -5.49 22.51 1.32
CA VAL A 59 -4.40 22.78 2.27
C VAL A 59 -3.26 23.46 1.52
N LYS A 60 -3.34 24.78 1.44
CA LYS A 60 -2.30 25.60 0.80
C LYS A 60 -1.02 25.59 1.64
N ASP A 61 0.10 25.86 1.00
CA ASP A 61 1.42 25.98 1.63
C ASP A 61 1.79 24.77 2.51
N SER A 62 1.47 23.57 2.01
CA SER A 62 1.73 22.30 2.66
C SER A 62 2.66 21.42 1.87
N LEU A 63 3.36 20.52 2.55
CA LEU A 63 4.06 19.39 1.92
C LEU A 63 3.07 18.28 1.58
N PHE A 64 3.04 17.84 0.32
CA PHE A 64 2.30 16.65 -0.09
C PHE A 64 3.25 15.46 -0.15
N VAL A 65 3.06 14.51 0.76
CA VAL A 65 3.87 13.31 0.88
C VAL A 65 3.06 12.09 0.41
N ALA A 66 3.54 11.41 -0.61
CA ALA A 66 2.94 10.14 -1.04
C ALA A 66 3.66 8.96 -0.38
N VAL A 67 2.92 8.13 0.35
CA VAL A 67 3.41 6.85 0.89
C VAL A 67 3.13 5.78 -0.14
N VAL A 68 4.17 5.32 -0.83
CA VAL A 68 4.07 4.37 -1.94
C VAL A 68 4.64 3.02 -1.52
N PRO A 69 3.81 1.98 -1.32
CA PRO A 69 4.32 0.66 -0.99
C PRO A 69 5.17 0.12 -2.14
N GLY A 70 6.28 -0.50 -1.83
CA GLY A 70 7.25 -0.83 -2.86
C GLY A 70 8.06 -2.09 -2.63
N LEU A 71 8.39 -2.45 -1.40
CA LEU A 71 9.17 -3.65 -1.13
C LEU A 71 8.57 -4.89 -1.80
N PHE A 72 9.43 -5.60 -2.54
CA PHE A 72 9.11 -6.77 -3.35
C PHE A 72 8.18 -6.51 -4.54
N GLU A 73 7.84 -5.26 -4.83
CA GLU A 73 7.00 -4.83 -5.95
C GLU A 73 5.68 -5.62 -6.09
N ARG A 74 5.06 -5.93 -4.95
CA ARG A 74 3.77 -6.64 -4.86
C ARG A 74 2.71 -5.78 -4.20
N SER A 75 1.59 -5.61 -4.89
CA SER A 75 0.43 -4.83 -4.42
C SER A 75 -0.25 -5.48 -3.21
N GLY A 76 -1.12 -4.76 -2.54
CA GLY A 76 -1.95 -5.32 -1.47
C GLY A 76 -2.87 -6.48 -1.92
N ARG A 77 -3.02 -6.69 -3.23
CA ARG A 77 -3.69 -7.84 -3.82
C ARG A 77 -2.75 -9.01 -4.10
N GLY A 78 -1.45 -8.89 -3.85
CA GLY A 78 -0.43 -9.89 -4.16
C GLY A 78 0.07 -9.88 -5.60
N ILE A 79 -0.55 -9.11 -6.50
CA ILE A 79 -0.13 -9.02 -7.90
C ILE A 79 1.06 -8.06 -8.07
N PRO A 80 1.94 -8.30 -9.05
CA PRO A 80 3.02 -7.37 -9.37
C PRO A 80 2.49 -5.97 -9.72
N TYR A 81 3.22 -4.93 -9.32
CA TYR A 81 2.95 -3.59 -9.83
C TYR A 81 3.27 -3.50 -11.33
N ILE A 82 2.67 -2.53 -12.05
CA ILE A 82 3.05 -2.28 -13.45
C ILE A 82 4.50 -1.82 -13.54
N LEU A 83 4.86 -0.83 -12.72
CA LEU A 83 6.18 -0.20 -12.69
C LEU A 83 6.83 -0.36 -11.32
N PRO A 84 8.17 -0.47 -11.25
CA PRO A 84 8.90 -0.40 -10.00
C PRO A 84 8.63 0.90 -9.24
N ARG A 85 8.76 0.86 -7.91
CA ARG A 85 8.45 2.00 -7.02
C ARG A 85 9.19 3.30 -7.36
N GLN A 86 10.44 3.21 -7.84
CA GLN A 86 11.19 4.39 -8.26
C GLN A 86 10.49 5.12 -9.42
N LYS A 87 10.01 4.38 -10.42
CA LYS A 87 9.28 4.96 -11.56
C LYS A 87 7.92 5.53 -11.12
N ARG A 88 7.24 4.85 -10.22
CA ARG A 88 5.97 5.34 -9.63
C ARG A 88 6.21 6.63 -8.83
N ALA A 89 7.32 6.72 -8.11
CA ALA A 89 7.72 7.92 -7.37
C ALA A 89 8.10 9.08 -8.31
N GLU A 90 8.84 8.83 -9.39
CA GLU A 90 9.16 9.83 -10.43
C GLU A 90 7.90 10.45 -11.03
N ILE A 91 6.90 9.61 -11.39
CA ILE A 91 5.60 10.07 -11.89
C ILE A 91 4.90 10.94 -10.85
N ALA A 92 4.83 10.47 -9.60
CA ALA A 92 4.13 11.19 -8.53
C ALA A 92 4.71 12.59 -8.28
N VAL A 93 6.05 12.71 -8.18
CA VAL A 93 6.72 14.01 -8.01
C VAL A 93 6.48 14.90 -9.22
N SER A 94 6.55 14.36 -10.44
CA SER A 94 6.31 15.16 -11.66
C SER A 94 4.87 15.68 -11.79
N LEU A 95 3.92 15.07 -11.06
CA LEU A 95 2.51 15.45 -11.03
C LEU A 95 2.11 16.25 -9.79
N GLY A 96 3.05 16.52 -8.89
CA GLY A 96 2.83 17.45 -7.78
C GLY A 96 3.00 16.88 -6.37
N ALA A 97 3.46 15.65 -6.18
CA ALA A 97 3.95 15.23 -4.88
C ALA A 97 5.27 15.94 -4.57
N ASP A 98 5.44 16.40 -3.34
CA ASP A 98 6.68 17.06 -2.90
C ASP A 98 7.73 16.03 -2.49
N VAL A 99 7.31 14.98 -1.77
CA VAL A 99 8.16 13.85 -1.37
C VAL A 99 7.39 12.54 -1.57
N VAL A 100 8.09 11.52 -1.99
CA VAL A 100 7.57 10.14 -2.03
C VAL A 100 8.40 9.27 -1.12
N VAL A 101 7.76 8.62 -0.17
CA VAL A 101 8.39 7.71 0.78
C VAL A 101 7.94 6.27 0.55
N GLU A 102 8.80 5.32 0.92
CA GLU A 102 8.51 3.89 0.79
C GLU A 102 7.52 3.43 1.86
N GLY A 103 6.44 2.80 1.42
CA GLY A 103 5.46 2.16 2.28
C GLY A 103 5.81 0.70 2.63
N PRO A 104 4.98 0.02 3.44
CA PRO A 104 5.24 -1.37 3.87
C PRO A 104 5.11 -2.38 2.71
N PRO A 105 5.62 -3.63 2.87
CA PRO A 105 5.56 -4.71 1.87
C PRO A 105 4.15 -5.33 1.78
N MET A 106 3.17 -4.56 1.30
CA MET A 106 1.74 -4.91 1.35
C MET A 106 1.39 -6.27 0.76
N GLY A 107 2.06 -6.68 -0.34
CA GLY A 107 1.77 -7.93 -1.02
C GLY A 107 2.14 -9.18 -0.23
N LEU A 108 2.96 -9.03 0.82
CA LEU A 108 3.40 -10.09 1.73
C LEU A 108 2.72 -10.01 3.10
N MET A 109 1.74 -9.14 3.25
CA MET A 109 1.06 -8.84 4.51
C MET A 109 -0.45 -9.11 4.42
N GLY A 110 -1.05 -9.49 5.53
CA GLY A 110 -2.51 -9.46 5.69
C GLY A 110 -3.03 -8.02 5.73
N SER A 111 -4.30 -7.82 5.35
CA SER A 111 -4.90 -6.47 5.28
C SER A 111 -4.84 -5.71 6.61
N GLY A 112 -5.00 -6.39 7.74
CA GLY A 112 -4.84 -5.79 9.06
C GLY A 112 -3.40 -5.41 9.40
N GLN A 113 -2.42 -6.18 8.93
CA GLN A 113 -0.99 -5.92 9.14
C GLN A 113 -0.55 -4.65 8.40
N TYR A 114 -0.81 -4.56 7.09
CA TYR A 114 -0.37 -3.38 6.34
C TYR A 114 -1.15 -2.11 6.72
N SER A 115 -2.42 -2.21 7.09
CA SER A 115 -3.20 -1.06 7.55
C SER A 115 -2.58 -0.42 8.80
N ILE A 116 -2.14 -1.24 9.76
CA ILE A 116 -1.44 -0.74 10.96
C ILE A 116 -0.10 -0.10 10.60
N CYS A 117 0.70 -0.73 9.72
CA CYS A 117 1.97 -0.15 9.27
C CYS A 117 1.77 1.21 8.60
N LEU A 118 0.79 1.34 7.68
CA LEU A 118 0.49 2.61 7.05
C LEU A 118 0.07 3.70 8.05
N CYS A 119 -0.73 3.34 9.05
CA CYS A 119 -1.11 4.28 10.10
C CYS A 119 0.08 4.69 10.98
N LYS A 120 0.99 3.75 11.30
CA LYS A 120 2.25 4.08 11.98
C LYS A 120 3.13 5.00 11.14
N MET A 121 3.18 4.82 9.81
CA MET A 121 3.88 5.74 8.91
C MET A 121 3.27 7.14 8.98
N PHE A 122 1.95 7.30 8.93
CA PHE A 122 1.31 8.60 9.08
C PHE A 122 1.66 9.29 10.42
N LYS A 123 1.75 8.50 11.49
CA LYS A 123 2.19 9.01 12.80
C LYS A 123 3.66 9.45 12.77
N ALA A 124 4.56 8.68 12.17
CA ALA A 124 5.98 9.02 12.04
C ALA A 124 6.21 10.25 11.13
N LEU A 125 5.38 10.43 10.10
CA LEU A 125 5.38 11.61 9.24
C LEU A 125 4.82 12.86 9.93
N ASN A 126 4.29 12.77 11.14
CA ASN A 126 3.61 13.88 11.83
C ASN A 126 2.50 14.50 10.95
N THR A 127 1.63 13.63 10.40
CA THR A 127 0.64 13.99 9.40
C THR A 127 -0.46 14.89 9.96
N ASP A 128 -0.70 16.01 9.28
CA ASP A 128 -1.79 16.93 9.60
C ASP A 128 -3.08 16.56 8.86
N PHE A 129 -2.99 16.12 7.58
CA PHE A 129 -4.16 15.79 6.76
C PHE A 129 -3.95 14.50 5.95
N ILE A 130 -5.05 13.73 5.79
CA ILE A 130 -5.08 12.44 5.10
C ILE A 130 -6.16 12.48 4.02
N PRO A 131 -5.80 12.69 2.74
CA PRO A 131 -6.77 12.64 1.65
C PRO A 131 -7.19 11.19 1.36
N ARG A 132 -8.50 10.95 1.18
CA ARG A 132 -9.04 9.64 0.83
C ARG A 132 -10.17 9.76 -0.18
N GLY A 133 -10.02 9.02 -1.30
CA GLY A 133 -11.09 8.86 -2.26
C GLY A 133 -12.21 7.96 -1.71
N TYR A 134 -13.48 8.35 -1.90
CA TYR A 134 -14.64 7.55 -1.52
C TYR A 134 -15.65 7.44 -2.66
N ASN A 135 -16.48 6.39 -2.61
CA ASN A 135 -17.62 6.24 -3.50
C ASN A 135 -18.89 6.66 -2.74
N PRO A 136 -19.69 7.58 -3.26
CA PRO A 136 -20.99 7.91 -2.68
C PRO A 136 -21.84 6.66 -2.50
N ALA A 137 -22.46 6.52 -1.33
CA ALA A 137 -23.40 5.45 -1.01
C ALA A 137 -24.35 5.90 0.09
N GLU A 138 -25.56 5.39 0.11
CA GLU A 138 -26.55 5.71 1.13
C GLU A 138 -26.01 5.42 2.54
N GLY A 139 -26.15 6.39 3.43
CA GLY A 139 -25.68 6.32 4.82
C GLY A 139 -24.17 6.43 5.00
N PHE A 140 -23.36 6.49 3.95
CA PHE A 140 -21.90 6.55 4.08
C PHE A 140 -21.40 7.95 4.52
N ASP A 141 -22.11 9.02 4.16
CA ASP A 141 -21.77 10.38 4.57
C ASP A 141 -21.78 10.56 6.09
N GLU A 142 -22.72 9.91 6.80
CA GLU A 142 -22.73 9.91 8.26
C GLU A 142 -21.49 9.20 8.84
N ILE A 143 -21.05 8.12 8.22
CA ILE A 143 -19.81 7.43 8.60
C ILE A 143 -18.59 8.35 8.43
N LEU A 144 -18.49 9.04 7.29
CA LEU A 144 -17.40 10.00 7.03
C LEU A 144 -17.39 11.14 8.05
N LYS A 145 -18.58 11.68 8.37
CA LYS A 145 -18.75 12.72 9.38
C LYS A 145 -18.28 12.26 10.75
N ARG A 146 -18.66 11.07 11.21
CA ARG A 146 -18.23 10.51 12.48
C ARG A 146 -16.73 10.25 12.53
N ILE A 147 -16.14 9.75 11.44
CA ILE A 147 -14.68 9.61 11.34
C ILE A 147 -14.01 10.97 11.53
N ASN A 148 -14.48 12.03 10.86
CA ASN A 148 -13.91 13.37 11.04
C ASN A 148 -14.11 13.96 12.45
N HIS A 149 -15.10 13.50 13.18
CA HIS A 149 -15.27 13.86 14.59
C HIS A 149 -14.44 12.98 15.55
N GLY A 150 -13.55 12.11 15.02
CA GLY A 150 -12.67 11.28 15.82
C GLY A 150 -13.32 10.00 16.38
N HIS A 151 -14.52 9.64 15.93
CA HIS A 151 -15.17 8.40 16.37
C HIS A 151 -14.42 7.16 15.89
N HIS A 152 -14.28 6.16 16.76
CA HIS A 152 -13.66 4.88 16.43
C HIS A 152 -14.60 4.03 15.57
N ILE A 153 -14.54 4.20 14.25
CA ILE A 153 -15.34 3.43 13.29
C ILE A 153 -14.61 2.15 12.92
N ALA A 154 -15.29 1.00 13.05
CA ALA A 154 -14.71 -0.30 12.78
C ALA A 154 -15.53 -1.14 11.79
N PRO A 155 -14.94 -1.61 10.69
CA PRO A 155 -15.58 -2.57 9.81
C PRO A 155 -15.64 -3.95 10.50
N LYS A 156 -16.79 -4.59 10.41
CA LYS A 156 -17.06 -5.97 10.79
C LYS A 156 -17.65 -6.70 9.58
N PRO A 157 -17.67 -8.05 9.53
CA PRO A 157 -18.35 -8.74 8.48
C PRO A 157 -19.81 -8.24 8.34
N TYR A 158 -20.16 -7.74 7.16
CA TYR A 158 -21.50 -7.25 6.77
C TYR A 158 -22.05 -6.11 7.64
N ARG A 159 -21.24 -5.37 8.39
CA ARG A 159 -21.68 -4.20 9.16
C ARG A 159 -20.53 -3.25 9.51
N ILE A 160 -20.88 -1.98 9.70
CA ILE A 160 -19.98 -0.95 10.23
C ILE A 160 -20.48 -0.55 11.62
N VAL A 161 -19.58 -0.52 12.58
CA VAL A 161 -19.89 -0.22 13.97
C VAL A 161 -19.10 1.02 14.41
N ASP A 162 -19.78 1.96 15.01
CA ASP A 162 -19.16 3.03 15.79
C ASP A 162 -18.86 2.48 17.20
N LYS A 163 -17.60 2.20 17.47
CA LYS A 163 -17.17 1.69 18.77
C LYS A 163 -17.20 2.73 19.89
N THR A 164 -17.27 4.01 19.53
CA THR A 164 -17.40 5.10 20.51
C THR A 164 -18.80 5.11 21.14
N THR A 165 -19.84 4.86 20.32
CA THR A 165 -21.24 4.88 20.76
C THR A 165 -21.85 3.48 20.89
N GLY A 166 -21.25 2.44 20.27
CA GLY A 166 -21.83 1.11 20.17
C GLY A 166 -22.83 0.93 19.02
N GLU A 167 -23.12 1.97 18.26
CA GLU A 167 -24.15 1.99 17.21
C GLU A 167 -23.70 1.23 15.95
N ILE A 168 -24.62 0.52 15.30
CA ILE A 168 -24.42 -0.06 13.99
C ILE A 168 -24.87 0.96 12.94
N LEU A 169 -23.90 1.51 12.20
CA LEU A 169 -24.14 2.58 11.22
C LEU A 169 -24.60 2.06 9.85
N LEU A 170 -24.11 0.88 9.47
CA LEU A 170 -24.46 0.26 8.20
C LEU A 170 -24.53 -1.28 8.36
N LYS A 171 -25.53 -1.90 7.74
CA LYS A 171 -25.72 -3.36 7.72
C LYS A 171 -25.60 -3.85 6.28
N ASP A 172 -24.43 -3.65 5.67
CA ASP A 172 -24.16 -4.09 4.29
C ASP A 172 -22.64 -4.19 4.05
N LYS A 173 -22.28 -4.73 2.87
CA LYS A 173 -20.91 -4.80 2.39
C LYS A 173 -20.51 -3.48 1.75
N LEU A 174 -19.43 -2.88 2.26
CA LEU A 174 -18.85 -1.68 1.66
C LEU A 174 -18.16 -1.98 0.33
N LYS A 175 -18.20 -1.01 -0.58
CA LYS A 175 -17.25 -0.94 -1.72
C LYS A 175 -15.82 -0.87 -1.20
N GLU A 176 -14.86 -1.35 -1.96
CA GLU A 176 -13.45 -1.49 -1.52
C GLU A 176 -12.87 -0.20 -0.95
N ASP A 177 -13.05 0.94 -1.65
CA ASP A 177 -12.51 2.22 -1.19
C ASP A 177 -13.12 2.68 0.14
N ASN A 178 -14.43 2.54 0.29
CA ASN A 178 -15.14 2.88 1.52
C ASN A 178 -14.71 1.98 2.69
N TYR A 179 -14.46 0.69 2.39
CA TYR A 179 -13.89 -0.24 3.36
C TYR A 179 -12.49 0.20 3.81
N VAL A 180 -11.65 0.64 2.88
CA VAL A 180 -10.29 1.13 3.20
C VAL A 180 -10.36 2.32 4.16
N ILE A 181 -11.27 3.29 3.96
CA ILE A 181 -11.44 4.44 4.86
C ILE A 181 -11.78 3.98 6.27
N THR A 182 -12.77 3.11 6.43
CA THR A 182 -13.19 2.61 7.74
C THR A 182 -12.11 1.74 8.41
N SER A 183 -11.35 0.98 7.63
CA SER A 183 -10.21 0.20 8.10
C SER A 183 -9.06 1.09 8.60
N PHE A 184 -8.79 2.20 7.90
CA PHE A 184 -7.82 3.20 8.33
C PHE A 184 -8.25 3.87 9.64
N ALA A 185 -9.48 4.38 9.74
CA ALA A 185 -10.00 4.97 10.97
C ALA A 185 -9.89 3.99 12.16
N ASN A 186 -10.24 2.72 11.96
CA ASN A 186 -10.07 1.68 12.98
C ASN A 186 -8.59 1.45 13.37
N SER A 187 -7.67 1.49 12.40
CA SER A 187 -6.25 1.28 12.66
C SER A 187 -5.60 2.49 13.32
N LEU A 188 -5.96 3.71 12.92
CA LEU A 188 -5.52 4.96 13.56
C LEU A 188 -5.97 5.02 15.03
N SER A 189 -7.24 4.66 15.30
CA SER A 189 -7.74 4.56 16.68
C SER A 189 -6.94 3.55 17.50
N LYS A 190 -6.60 2.39 16.95
CA LYS A 190 -5.84 1.33 17.65
C LYS A 190 -4.43 1.75 18.05
N ILE A 191 -3.78 2.60 17.24
CA ILE A 191 -2.42 3.11 17.53
C ILE A 191 -2.41 4.42 18.32
N GLY A 192 -3.59 4.91 18.73
CA GLY A 192 -3.75 6.15 19.48
C GLY A 192 -3.34 7.40 18.68
N PHE A 193 -3.60 7.42 17.38
CA PHE A 193 -3.39 8.61 16.55
C PHE A 193 -4.68 9.43 16.51
N ASP A 194 -4.59 10.70 16.93
CA ASP A 194 -5.72 11.64 16.80
C ASP A 194 -5.88 12.05 15.34
N TYR A 195 -6.97 11.64 14.73
CA TYR A 195 -7.34 11.97 13.35
C TYR A 195 -8.58 12.89 13.26
N THR A 196 -8.98 13.49 14.37
CA THR A 196 -10.09 14.46 14.40
C THR A 196 -9.83 15.59 13.40
N ASN A 197 -10.75 15.78 12.47
CA ASN A 197 -10.69 16.77 11.38
C ASN A 197 -9.46 16.65 10.46
N LYS A 198 -8.79 15.51 10.43
CA LYS A 198 -7.61 15.30 9.57
C LYS A 198 -7.94 14.67 8.22
N PHE A 199 -9.08 14.01 8.05
CA PHE A 199 -9.43 13.43 6.75
C PHE A 199 -9.92 14.49 5.76
N ILE A 200 -9.43 14.41 4.53
CA ILE A 200 -9.93 15.15 3.37
C ILE A 200 -10.62 14.14 2.47
N PHE A 201 -11.93 14.01 2.60
CA PHE A 201 -12.69 13.13 1.72
C PHE A 201 -12.88 13.75 0.36
N VAL A 202 -12.58 12.95 -0.68
CA VAL A 202 -12.63 13.33 -2.09
C VAL A 202 -13.50 12.32 -2.83
N GLU A 203 -14.58 12.79 -3.42
CA GLU A 203 -15.43 11.94 -4.23
C GLU A 203 -14.67 11.44 -5.47
N ARG A 204 -14.81 10.16 -5.78
CA ARG A 204 -14.15 9.55 -6.94
C ARG A 204 -14.75 10.06 -8.24
N ILE A 205 -13.87 10.31 -9.19
CA ILE A 205 -14.30 10.59 -10.56
C ILE A 205 -14.73 9.30 -11.26
N GLU A 206 -15.79 9.38 -12.05
CA GLU A 206 -16.28 8.27 -12.84
C GLU A 206 -15.36 7.96 -14.05
N GLY A 207 -15.53 6.78 -14.62
CA GLY A 207 -14.85 6.37 -15.85
C GLY A 207 -13.38 5.95 -15.70
N VAL A 208 -12.77 6.05 -14.51
CA VAL A 208 -11.38 5.66 -14.29
C VAL A 208 -11.29 4.31 -13.59
N SER A 209 -10.61 3.35 -14.22
CA SER A 209 -10.43 1.99 -13.69
C SER A 209 -8.97 1.54 -13.77
N GLY A 210 -8.31 1.39 -12.62
CA GLY A 210 -6.94 0.87 -12.55
C GLY A 210 -6.82 -0.55 -13.12
N THR A 211 -7.84 -1.39 -13.01
CA THR A 211 -7.85 -2.75 -13.60
C THR A 211 -7.85 -2.67 -15.11
N ARG A 212 -8.75 -1.89 -15.72
CA ARG A 212 -8.80 -1.70 -17.17
C ARG A 212 -7.49 -1.12 -17.71
N ILE A 213 -6.89 -0.17 -16.98
CA ILE A 213 -5.57 0.39 -17.35
C ILE A 213 -4.50 -0.71 -17.37
N ARG A 214 -4.42 -1.55 -16.33
CA ARG A 214 -3.43 -2.64 -16.28
C ARG A 214 -3.59 -3.63 -17.42
N GLU A 215 -4.80 -4.04 -17.72
CA GLU A 215 -5.12 -4.95 -18.82
C GLU A 215 -4.74 -4.36 -20.19
N ALA A 216 -5.05 -3.08 -20.41
CA ALA A 216 -4.69 -2.37 -21.64
C ALA A 216 -3.17 -2.22 -21.81
N VAL A 217 -2.45 -1.88 -20.73
CA VAL A 217 -0.98 -1.78 -20.74
C VAL A 217 -0.36 -3.14 -21.09
N MET A 218 -0.84 -4.23 -20.49
CA MET A 218 -0.35 -5.59 -20.80
C MET A 218 -0.61 -6.04 -22.24
N SER A 219 -1.74 -5.59 -22.80
CA SER A 219 -2.12 -5.88 -24.17
C SER A 219 -1.49 -4.94 -25.20
N GLY A 220 -0.70 -3.95 -24.77
CA GLY A 220 -0.15 -2.91 -25.64
C GLY A 220 -1.16 -1.90 -26.18
N LYS A 221 -2.39 -1.89 -25.63
CA LYS A 221 -3.51 -1.04 -26.06
C LYS A 221 -3.59 0.26 -25.24
N PHE A 222 -2.50 1.00 -25.20
CA PHE A 222 -2.39 2.23 -24.40
C PHE A 222 -3.43 3.29 -24.74
N ASP A 223 -3.80 3.39 -26.01
CA ASP A 223 -4.71 4.43 -26.51
C ASP A 223 -6.15 4.21 -26.00
N ASP A 224 -6.53 2.97 -25.70
CA ASP A 224 -7.89 2.63 -25.19
C ASP A 224 -8.14 3.16 -23.76
N VAL A 225 -7.11 3.61 -23.07
CA VAL A 225 -7.14 4.08 -21.67
C VAL A 225 -6.37 5.38 -21.45
N ALA A 226 -5.98 6.05 -22.54
CA ALA A 226 -5.20 7.30 -22.48
C ALA A 226 -5.95 8.41 -21.73
N ASP A 227 -7.27 8.49 -21.87
CA ASP A 227 -8.15 9.42 -21.17
C ASP A 227 -8.24 9.18 -19.65
N MET A 228 -7.85 7.99 -19.16
CA MET A 228 -7.88 7.64 -17.74
C MET A 228 -6.61 8.06 -17.00
N MET A 229 -5.56 8.48 -17.69
CA MET A 229 -4.24 8.76 -17.09
C MET A 229 -3.73 10.17 -17.43
N PRO A 230 -2.99 10.82 -16.52
CA PRO A 230 -2.22 12.00 -16.88
C PRO A 230 -1.19 11.68 -17.96
N GLN A 231 -0.94 12.63 -18.87
CA GLN A 231 0.00 12.45 -19.99
C GLN A 231 1.38 11.96 -19.50
N LYS A 232 1.86 12.47 -18.38
CA LYS A 232 3.15 12.05 -17.79
C LYS A 232 3.22 10.57 -17.45
N THR A 233 2.12 9.98 -16.98
CA THR A 233 2.04 8.53 -16.72
C THR A 233 2.14 7.75 -18.04
N ILE A 234 1.43 8.21 -19.07
CA ILE A 234 1.46 7.60 -20.41
C ILE A 234 2.88 7.64 -21.00
N ASP A 235 3.54 8.81 -20.92
CA ASP A 235 4.89 9.01 -21.45
C ASP A 235 5.90 8.03 -20.81
N VAL A 236 5.84 7.86 -19.48
CA VAL A 236 6.72 6.92 -18.78
C VAL A 236 6.41 5.48 -19.18
N LEU A 237 5.14 5.08 -19.23
CA LEU A 237 4.75 3.73 -19.64
C LEU A 237 5.18 3.39 -21.07
N LYS A 238 5.10 4.37 -21.99
CA LYS A 238 5.52 4.19 -23.39
C LYS A 238 7.05 4.17 -23.54
N LYS A 239 7.76 5.00 -22.76
CA LYS A 239 9.22 5.11 -22.80
C LYS A 239 9.92 3.92 -22.15
N ASP A 240 9.46 3.52 -20.98
CA ASP A 240 10.11 2.56 -20.11
C ASP A 240 9.43 1.16 -20.18
N LYS A 241 9.10 0.70 -21.39
CA LYS A 241 8.41 -0.59 -21.61
C LYS A 241 9.13 -1.77 -20.98
N ASP A 242 10.46 -1.78 -20.97
CA ASP A 242 11.27 -2.83 -20.37
C ASP A 242 11.20 -2.85 -18.84
N SER A 243 10.79 -1.74 -18.22
CA SER A 243 10.55 -1.64 -16.78
C SER A 243 9.19 -2.18 -16.36
N ILE A 244 8.33 -2.61 -17.27
CA ILE A 244 7.02 -3.19 -16.94
C ILE A 244 7.24 -4.58 -16.35
N ILE A 245 6.83 -4.73 -15.07
CA ILE A 245 6.96 -5.98 -14.31
C ILE A 245 5.62 -6.68 -14.05
N PHE A 246 4.51 -6.05 -14.45
CA PHE A 246 3.17 -6.59 -14.26
C PHE A 246 3.02 -7.97 -14.91
N GLY A 247 2.40 -8.90 -14.22
CA GLY A 247 2.23 -10.27 -14.66
C GLY A 247 3.49 -11.16 -14.58
N LYS A 248 4.64 -10.60 -14.18
CA LYS A 248 5.89 -11.38 -14.07
C LYS A 248 6.10 -11.88 -12.64
N ARG A 249 6.51 -13.15 -12.50
CA ARG A 249 6.88 -13.79 -11.23
C ARG A 249 8.19 -14.57 -11.39
N LEU A 250 8.84 -14.83 -10.26
CA LEU A 250 9.98 -15.76 -10.17
C LEU A 250 9.42 -17.18 -9.96
N GLU A 251 8.89 -17.78 -11.02
CA GLU A 251 8.14 -19.03 -10.97
C GLU A 251 8.95 -20.19 -10.38
N ASP A 252 10.18 -20.38 -10.84
CA ASP A 252 11.09 -21.42 -10.31
C ASP A 252 11.28 -21.28 -8.79
N LYS A 253 11.38 -20.01 -8.31
CA LYS A 253 11.56 -19.73 -6.88
C LYS A 253 10.30 -20.03 -6.07
N ILE A 254 9.12 -19.78 -6.63
CA ILE A 254 7.84 -20.13 -6.00
C ILE A 254 7.72 -21.64 -5.85
N VAL A 255 8.00 -22.38 -6.91
CA VAL A 255 7.93 -23.84 -6.93
C VAL A 255 8.96 -24.46 -5.97
N ASP A 256 10.22 -23.99 -6.04
CA ASP A 256 11.28 -24.46 -5.15
C ASP A 256 10.93 -24.23 -3.67
N ASN A 257 10.50 -23.04 -3.31
CA ASN A 257 10.12 -22.71 -1.94
C ASN A 257 8.87 -23.48 -1.48
N ALA A 258 7.88 -23.69 -2.35
CA ALA A 258 6.70 -24.49 -2.04
C ALA A 258 7.06 -25.95 -1.73
N ASN A 259 8.05 -26.51 -2.44
CA ASN A 259 8.50 -27.90 -2.24
C ASN A 259 9.41 -28.07 -1.03
N ASN A 260 10.29 -27.10 -0.74
CA ASN A 260 11.43 -27.33 0.16
C ASN A 260 11.34 -26.57 1.48
N MET A 261 10.46 -25.56 1.64
CA MET A 261 10.36 -24.80 2.87
C MET A 261 9.33 -25.38 3.85
N ASP A 262 9.50 -25.04 5.13
CA ASP A 262 8.47 -25.14 6.16
C ASP A 262 7.42 -24.03 5.94
N LEU A 263 6.33 -24.40 5.28
CA LEU A 263 5.25 -23.46 4.93
C LEU A 263 4.52 -22.96 6.18
N GLY A 264 4.50 -23.74 7.25
CA GLY A 264 3.90 -23.37 8.52
C GLY A 264 4.58 -22.17 9.20
N SER A 265 5.86 -21.93 8.91
CA SER A 265 6.61 -20.79 9.43
C SER A 265 6.33 -19.47 8.68
N LEU A 266 5.84 -19.54 7.45
CA LEU A 266 5.68 -18.39 6.58
C LEU A 266 4.50 -17.49 6.98
N ASN A 267 4.66 -16.16 6.79
CA ASN A 267 3.59 -15.22 7.06
C ASN A 267 2.34 -15.55 6.23
N MET A 268 1.16 -15.26 6.77
CA MET A 268 -0.16 -15.53 6.19
C MET A 268 -0.58 -17.01 6.06
N LEU A 269 0.33 -17.98 6.14
CA LEU A 269 -0.01 -19.41 6.13
C LEU A 269 -0.25 -19.90 7.57
N ASN A 270 -1.50 -20.18 7.94
CA ASN A 270 -1.77 -20.88 9.18
C ASN A 270 -1.44 -22.39 9.04
N GLU A 271 -1.36 -23.11 10.15
CA GLU A 271 -0.99 -24.53 10.18
C GLU A 271 -1.88 -25.38 9.26
N LYS A 272 -3.19 -25.14 9.28
CA LYS A 272 -4.15 -25.89 8.45
C LYS A 272 -3.88 -25.68 6.96
N LEU A 273 -3.68 -24.43 6.53
CA LEU A 273 -3.40 -24.10 5.14
C LEU A 273 -2.04 -24.64 4.69
N ALA A 274 -1.02 -24.48 5.52
CA ALA A 274 0.31 -25.03 5.27
C ALA A 274 0.26 -26.55 5.07
N SER A 275 -0.36 -27.29 6.00
CA SER A 275 -0.51 -28.74 5.90
C SER A 275 -1.30 -29.18 4.66
N GLN A 276 -2.33 -28.42 4.24
CA GLN A 276 -3.09 -28.72 3.02
C GLN A 276 -2.25 -28.55 1.75
N ILE A 277 -1.41 -27.51 1.67
CA ILE A 277 -0.49 -27.33 0.55
C ILE A 277 0.59 -28.42 0.59
N GLU A 278 1.18 -28.67 1.75
CA GLU A 278 2.22 -29.67 1.93
C GLU A 278 1.79 -31.11 1.62
N SER A 279 0.52 -31.44 1.82
CA SER A 279 -0.01 -32.76 1.45
C SER A 279 -0.06 -33.02 -0.06
N ASN A 280 0.11 -32.00 -0.89
CA ASN A 280 0.10 -32.06 -2.35
C ASN A 280 1.52 -31.93 -2.96
N LYS A 281 2.60 -31.83 -2.14
CA LYS A 281 3.98 -31.85 -2.68
C LYS A 281 4.19 -33.18 -3.45
N THR A 282 4.86 -33.19 -4.60
CA THR A 282 5.73 -32.17 -5.17
C THR A 282 5.02 -31.39 -6.29
N PHE A 283 5.43 -30.11 -6.46
CA PHE A 283 4.90 -29.23 -7.47
C PHE A 283 5.92 -29.05 -8.60
N ASP A 284 5.45 -29.04 -9.86
CA ASP A 284 6.28 -28.77 -11.04
C ASP A 284 6.07 -27.34 -11.57
N THR A 285 4.88 -26.77 -11.33
CA THR A 285 4.48 -25.45 -11.83
C THR A 285 3.87 -24.57 -10.76
N VAL A 286 3.78 -23.26 -11.01
CA VAL A 286 3.06 -22.30 -10.14
C VAL A 286 1.55 -22.58 -10.15
N GLU A 287 1.03 -23.15 -11.24
CA GLU A 287 -0.37 -23.55 -11.34
C GLU A 287 -0.68 -24.68 -10.36
N ASP A 288 0.18 -25.70 -10.26
CA ASP A 288 0.05 -26.78 -9.27
C ASP A 288 0.03 -26.25 -7.85
N VAL A 289 0.93 -25.30 -7.53
CA VAL A 289 0.95 -24.62 -6.22
C VAL A 289 -0.36 -23.87 -5.97
N THR A 290 -0.88 -23.17 -6.97
CA THR A 290 -2.12 -22.39 -6.87
C THR A 290 -3.34 -23.26 -6.65
N ASP A 291 -3.38 -24.43 -7.31
CA ASP A 291 -4.47 -25.41 -7.22
C ASP A 291 -4.45 -26.14 -5.87
N ALA A 292 -3.27 -26.32 -5.27
CA ALA A 292 -3.14 -26.85 -3.91
C ALA A 292 -3.70 -25.90 -2.82
N ILE A 293 -3.87 -24.60 -3.11
CA ILE A 293 -4.55 -23.68 -2.21
C ILE A 293 -6.06 -23.96 -2.26
N PRO A 294 -6.71 -24.27 -1.12
CA PRO A 294 -8.11 -24.72 -1.11
C PRO A 294 -9.08 -23.79 -1.81
N GLN A 295 -10.14 -24.38 -2.37
CA GLN A 295 -11.27 -23.60 -2.90
C GLN A 295 -11.93 -22.76 -1.79
N GLY A 296 -12.48 -21.60 -2.16
CA GLY A 296 -13.12 -20.67 -1.21
C GLY A 296 -12.23 -19.51 -0.78
N PHE A 297 -10.91 -19.57 -0.97
CA PHE A 297 -10.07 -18.40 -0.86
C PHE A 297 -10.21 -17.50 -2.09
N SER A 298 -10.19 -16.17 -1.88
CA SER A 298 -10.24 -15.21 -2.98
C SER A 298 -8.97 -15.29 -3.84
N THR A 299 -9.09 -14.94 -5.13
CA THR A 299 -7.93 -14.83 -6.03
C THR A 299 -6.82 -13.96 -5.42
N HIS A 300 -7.16 -12.82 -4.82
CA HIS A 300 -6.19 -11.94 -4.17
C HIS A 300 -5.46 -12.61 -2.98
N PHE A 301 -6.14 -13.50 -2.26
CA PHE A 301 -5.47 -14.25 -1.20
C PHE A 301 -4.47 -15.26 -1.78
N LYS A 302 -4.86 -15.99 -2.83
CA LYS A 302 -3.96 -16.92 -3.55
C LYS A 302 -2.73 -16.18 -4.10
N GLU A 303 -2.92 -15.03 -4.74
CA GLU A 303 -1.84 -14.19 -5.25
C GLU A 303 -0.86 -13.72 -4.16
N ARG A 304 -1.35 -13.43 -2.94
CA ARG A 304 -0.48 -13.10 -1.80
C ARG A 304 0.31 -14.31 -1.30
N ILE A 305 -0.28 -15.50 -1.31
CA ILE A 305 0.47 -16.73 -0.97
C ILE A 305 1.60 -16.95 -1.98
N LEU A 306 1.35 -16.79 -3.27
CA LEU A 306 2.41 -16.86 -4.28
C LEU A 306 3.50 -15.80 -4.02
N SER A 307 3.12 -14.60 -3.59
CA SER A 307 4.09 -13.54 -3.26
C SER A 307 4.95 -13.87 -2.04
N ILE A 308 4.37 -14.53 -1.04
CA ILE A 308 5.11 -15.05 0.13
C ILE A 308 6.07 -16.19 -0.28
N LEU A 309 5.62 -17.09 -1.14
CA LEU A 309 6.49 -18.16 -1.66
C LEU A 309 7.62 -17.61 -2.53
N GLU A 310 7.36 -16.55 -3.29
CA GLU A 310 8.36 -15.86 -4.10
C GLU A 310 9.41 -15.12 -3.25
N ASN A 311 8.99 -14.57 -2.11
CA ASN A 311 9.82 -13.79 -1.19
C ASN A 311 9.52 -14.23 0.26
N PRO A 312 10.10 -15.35 0.71
CA PRO A 312 9.72 -15.98 1.97
C PRO A 312 10.12 -15.11 3.17
N ILE A 313 9.09 -14.71 3.93
CA ILE A 313 9.22 -13.99 5.19
C ILE A 313 8.46 -14.79 6.25
N THR A 314 9.12 -15.06 7.37
CA THR A 314 8.49 -15.81 8.47
C THR A 314 7.45 -14.96 9.23
N LYS A 315 6.54 -15.62 9.93
CA LYS A 315 5.59 -14.97 10.85
C LYS A 315 6.32 -14.12 11.89
N LYS A 316 7.46 -14.64 12.39
CA LYS A 316 8.28 -13.95 13.39
C LYS A 316 8.87 -12.67 12.80
N ASP A 317 9.56 -12.76 11.64
CA ASP A 317 10.17 -11.58 11.02
C ASP A 317 9.15 -10.53 10.63
N MET A 318 7.96 -10.96 10.16
CA MET A 318 6.88 -10.02 9.84
C MET A 318 6.30 -9.35 11.09
N SER A 319 6.16 -10.08 12.19
CA SER A 319 5.73 -9.50 13.49
C SER A 319 6.74 -8.48 13.98
N ASP A 320 8.02 -8.84 14.00
CA ASP A 320 9.12 -7.95 14.40
C ASP A 320 9.17 -6.68 13.51
N PHE A 321 8.94 -6.85 12.19
CA PHE A 321 8.84 -5.73 11.26
C PHE A 321 7.68 -4.79 11.60
N ILE A 322 6.48 -5.34 11.82
CA ILE A 322 5.30 -4.53 12.16
C ILE A 322 5.52 -3.78 13.47
N ASP A 323 6.13 -4.40 14.46
CA ASP A 323 6.37 -3.80 15.76
C ASP A 323 7.33 -2.60 15.68
N LYS A 324 8.40 -2.73 14.90
CA LYS A 324 9.41 -1.67 14.69
C LYS A 324 9.01 -0.64 13.62
N TYR A 325 8.07 -0.94 12.73
CA TYR A 325 7.75 -0.09 11.57
C TYR A 325 7.10 1.25 11.98
N PRO A 326 7.52 2.38 11.36
CA PRO A 326 8.70 2.52 10.52
C PRO A 326 9.96 2.80 11.39
N SER A 327 10.90 1.88 11.40
CA SER A 327 12.21 2.10 12.05
C SER A 327 13.06 3.13 11.29
N GLN A 328 12.74 3.34 10.01
CA GLN A 328 13.32 4.37 9.15
C GLN A 328 12.31 4.84 8.10
N ILE A 329 12.43 6.09 7.66
CA ILE A 329 11.69 6.62 6.52
C ILE A 329 12.63 6.63 5.32
N ARG A 330 12.31 5.82 4.29
CA ARG A 330 13.08 5.79 3.04
C ARG A 330 12.42 6.69 2.01
N ILE A 331 13.19 7.65 1.51
CA ILE A 331 12.76 8.58 0.47
C ILE A 331 13.04 7.93 -0.89
N LEU A 332 12.02 7.76 -1.70
CA LEU A 332 12.13 7.26 -3.08
C LEU A 332 12.40 8.37 -4.08
N LYS A 333 11.79 9.54 -3.86
CA LYS A 333 11.94 10.72 -4.69
C LYS A 333 11.46 11.97 -3.95
N TYR A 334 12.05 13.10 -4.26
CA TYR A 334 11.65 14.42 -3.76
C TYR A 334 11.80 15.48 -4.87
N LYS A 335 11.16 16.62 -4.70
CA LYS A 335 11.06 17.67 -5.71
C LYS A 335 12.38 18.46 -5.85
N ASN A 336 12.93 18.92 -4.74
CA ASN A 336 14.20 19.66 -4.64
C ASN A 336 14.74 19.64 -3.20
N ASP A 337 15.95 20.12 -3.00
CA ASP A 337 16.64 20.06 -1.71
C ASP A 337 15.95 20.91 -0.63
N GLU A 338 15.34 22.05 -0.98
CA GLU A 338 14.58 22.88 -0.05
C GLU A 338 13.39 22.11 0.54
N VAL A 339 12.64 21.41 -0.31
CA VAL A 339 11.54 20.53 0.11
C VAL A 339 12.04 19.38 0.97
N LEU A 340 13.20 18.82 0.65
CA LEU A 340 13.80 17.76 1.43
C LEU A 340 14.14 18.20 2.86
N GLU A 341 14.74 19.38 3.02
CA GLU A 341 15.07 19.91 4.34
C GLU A 341 13.79 20.21 5.16
N LEU A 342 12.80 20.88 4.57
CA LEU A 342 11.50 21.08 5.23
C LEU A 342 10.84 19.76 5.65
N PHE A 343 10.94 18.72 4.82
CA PHE A 343 10.43 17.40 5.15
C PHE A 343 11.15 16.79 6.36
N LYS A 344 12.48 16.88 6.42
CA LYS A 344 13.27 16.37 7.54
C LYS A 344 12.95 17.07 8.87
N GLU A 345 12.69 18.38 8.83
CA GLU A 345 12.29 19.17 10.00
C GLU A 345 10.87 18.83 10.49
N LYS A 346 10.01 18.38 9.58
CA LYS A 346 8.61 18.08 9.88
C LYS A 346 8.38 16.71 10.48
N VAL A 347 9.16 15.70 10.10
CA VAL A 347 8.90 14.30 10.50
C VAL A 347 9.41 13.97 11.89
N ASN A 348 8.76 13.02 12.56
CA ASN A 348 9.10 12.60 13.93
C ASN A 348 10.11 11.43 13.94
N THR A 349 11.16 11.49 13.14
CA THR A 349 12.22 10.48 13.15
C THR A 349 13.55 11.03 12.65
N GLU A 350 14.64 10.59 13.26
CA GLU A 350 16.00 10.89 12.80
C GLU A 350 16.46 9.90 11.71
N ASN A 351 15.80 8.76 11.58
CA ASN A 351 16.19 7.70 10.64
C ASN A 351 15.56 7.95 9.26
N ILE A 352 16.18 8.84 8.48
CA ILE A 352 15.79 9.14 7.10
C ILE A 352 16.89 8.63 6.17
N SER A 353 16.52 7.83 5.16
CA SER A 353 17.43 7.29 4.14
C SER A 353 16.91 7.56 2.73
N GLN A 354 17.81 7.53 1.75
CA GLN A 354 17.52 7.68 0.32
C GLN A 354 17.86 6.40 -0.44
#